data_793a994533f30f48ebc3b755229d55de
#
_entry.id   793a994533f30f48ebc3b755229d55de
#
_cell.length_a   1.000
_cell.length_b   1.000
_cell.length_c   1.000
_cell.angle_alpha   90.00
_cell.angle_beta   90.00
_cell.angle_gamma   90.00
#
_symmetry.space_group_name_H-M   'P 1'
#
loop_
_entity.id
_entity.type
_entity.pdbx_description
1 polymer ?
#
loop_
_entity_poly.entity_id
_entity_poly.type
_entity_poly.pdbx_seq_one_letter_code
_entity_poly.pdbx_strand_id
1 'polypeptide(L)'
;YSNYLLITSTVNMFLNQAFSAIISSVGNLVVEGSEKQKEDSFYLIYFVNFWIFNFAAIAILVLASPFVSLAFGDNFVLAFPVVIMISLNFYATGMRQTCITFKSAYGILIQDVHKAYIEAIVNLVVSIILVQKMGIFGVLLGTLISNYAVAFWIEPRVLFKYGFKKKTTKYFGTYFLFMLTYVAGALMTYWSASLVSITGVFGFVIDR
;
A
#
# COMPACT_ATOMS: atom_id res chain seq x y z
N TYR A 1 -12.83 4.41 -13.75
CA TYR A 1 -11.60 4.20 -12.96
C TYR A 1 -11.09 5.51 -12.35
N SER A 2 -11.12 6.62 -13.07
CA SER A 2 -10.62 7.93 -12.59
C SER A 2 -11.19 8.34 -11.22
N ASN A 3 -12.47 8.03 -10.95
CA ASN A 3 -13.12 8.33 -9.69
C ASN A 3 -12.51 7.58 -8.50
N TYR A 4 -12.12 6.31 -8.72
CA TYR A 4 -11.42 5.51 -7.71
C TYR A 4 -9.98 5.99 -7.50
N LEU A 5 -9.29 6.42 -8.58
CA LEU A 5 -7.99 7.07 -8.47
C LEU A 5 -8.05 8.37 -7.67
N LEU A 6 -9.10 9.16 -7.86
CA LEU A 6 -9.31 10.39 -7.08
C LEU A 6 -9.38 10.08 -5.58
N ILE A 7 -10.15 9.06 -5.19
CA ILE A 7 -10.26 8.64 -3.79
C ILE A 7 -8.89 8.21 -3.25
N THR A 8 -8.24 7.26 -3.94
CA THR A 8 -6.97 6.70 -3.47
C THR A 8 -5.83 7.72 -3.46
N SER A 9 -5.77 8.63 -4.45
CA SER A 9 -4.75 9.67 -4.51
C SER A 9 -4.96 10.73 -3.43
N THR A 10 -6.21 11.09 -3.14
CA THR A 10 -6.54 12.03 -2.06
C THR A 10 -6.13 11.46 -0.71
N VAL A 11 -6.51 10.20 -0.41
CA VAL A 11 -6.09 9.54 0.83
C VAL A 11 -4.56 9.46 0.92
N ASN A 12 -3.88 9.05 -0.17
CA ASN A 12 -2.42 9.01 -0.21
C ASN A 12 -1.78 10.38 0.02
N MET A 13 -2.34 11.46 -0.51
CA MET A 13 -1.83 12.81 -0.32
C MET A 13 -1.82 13.19 1.17
N PHE A 14 -2.92 12.95 1.88
CA PHE A 14 -2.99 13.21 3.32
C PHE A 14 -2.01 12.33 4.12
N LEU A 15 -1.92 11.06 3.80
CA LEU A 15 -1.01 10.15 4.49
C LEU A 15 0.46 10.50 4.22
N ASN A 16 0.81 10.83 2.99
CA ASN A 16 2.17 11.26 2.64
C ASN A 16 2.57 12.55 3.35
N GLN A 17 1.63 13.50 3.54
CA GLN A 17 1.88 14.71 4.31
C GLN A 17 2.24 14.38 5.77
N ALA A 18 1.53 13.45 6.39
CA ALA A 18 1.84 12.99 7.74
C ALA A 18 3.23 12.32 7.83
N PHE A 19 3.56 11.45 6.87
CA PHE A 19 4.87 10.80 6.82
C PHE A 19 6.01 11.79 6.51
N SER A 20 5.76 12.82 5.70
CA SER A 20 6.76 13.86 5.43
C SER A 20 7.16 14.63 6.70
N ALA A 21 6.22 14.85 7.62
CA ALA A 21 6.52 15.48 8.91
C ALA A 21 7.44 14.60 9.79
N ILE A 22 7.39 13.29 9.64
CA ILE A 22 8.21 12.35 10.41
C ILE A 22 9.66 12.28 9.89
N ILE A 23 9.91 12.60 8.62
CA ILE A 23 11.25 12.49 8.00
C ILE A 23 12.29 13.30 8.78
N SER A 24 11.97 14.50 9.23
CA SER A 24 12.89 15.35 10.00
C SER A 24 13.28 14.71 11.34
N SER A 25 12.32 14.16 12.07
CA SER A 25 12.56 13.48 13.34
C SER A 25 13.38 12.21 13.15
N VAL A 26 13.11 11.45 12.08
CA VAL A 26 13.90 10.27 11.70
C VAL A 26 15.31 10.69 11.28
N GLY A 27 15.47 11.82 10.59
CA GLY A 27 16.78 12.37 10.23
C GLY A 27 17.65 12.66 11.46
N ASN A 28 17.11 13.34 12.47
CA ASN A 28 17.83 13.57 13.73
C ASN A 28 18.17 12.25 14.43
N LEU A 29 17.23 11.31 14.48
CA LEU A 29 17.46 9.99 15.06
C LEU A 29 18.57 9.23 14.35
N VAL A 30 18.67 9.32 13.03
CA VAL A 30 19.72 8.65 12.23
C VAL A 30 21.10 9.21 12.56
N VAL A 31 21.22 10.50 12.88
CA VAL A 31 22.48 11.15 13.23
C VAL A 31 22.87 10.88 14.69
N GLU A 32 21.95 11.09 15.62
CA GLU A 32 22.24 11.13 17.07
C GLU A 32 21.90 9.84 17.81
N GLY A 33 21.00 9.01 17.24
CA GLY A 33 20.49 7.82 17.90
C GLY A 33 21.46 6.64 17.93
N SER A 34 21.36 5.82 18.96
CA SER A 34 22.02 4.52 19.00
C SER A 34 21.41 3.55 17.97
N GLU A 35 22.16 2.55 17.53
CA GLU A 35 21.69 1.56 16.56
C GLU A 35 20.40 0.83 17.00
N LYS A 36 20.26 0.62 18.32
CA LYS A 36 19.05 0.04 18.89
C LYS A 36 17.86 1.00 18.78
N GLN A 37 18.06 2.27 19.12
CA GLN A 37 16.98 3.28 19.01
C GLN A 37 16.50 3.45 17.56
N LYS A 38 17.43 3.44 16.59
CA LYS A 38 17.09 3.51 15.17
C LYS A 38 16.22 2.33 14.73
N GLU A 39 16.60 1.12 15.14
CA GLU A 39 15.82 -0.09 14.81
C GLU A 39 14.46 -0.12 15.50
N ASP A 40 14.41 0.17 16.79
CA ASP A 40 13.17 0.18 17.56
C ASP A 40 12.19 1.22 17.00
N SER A 41 12.68 2.40 16.65
CA SER A 41 11.89 3.45 16.00
C SER A 41 11.42 3.04 14.60
N PHE A 42 12.25 2.33 13.81
CA PHE A 42 11.84 1.80 12.53
C PHE A 42 10.64 0.85 12.68
N TYR A 43 10.71 -0.11 13.59
CA TYR A 43 9.62 -1.07 13.76
C TYR A 43 8.38 -0.44 14.39
N LEU A 44 8.52 0.57 15.24
CA LEU A 44 7.39 1.33 15.77
C LEU A 44 6.68 2.10 14.63
N ILE A 45 7.42 2.86 13.82
CA ILE A 45 6.87 3.60 12.70
C ILE A 45 6.28 2.63 11.65
N TYR A 46 6.92 1.49 11.43
CA TYR A 46 6.43 0.44 10.52
C TYR A 46 5.11 -0.17 11.00
N PHE A 47 4.94 -0.37 12.29
CA PHE A 47 3.70 -0.82 12.89
C PHE A 47 2.58 0.22 12.77
N VAL A 48 2.87 1.49 13.04
CA VAL A 48 1.91 2.59 12.86
C VAL A 48 1.52 2.74 11.38
N ASN A 49 2.50 2.66 10.48
CA ASN A 49 2.27 2.66 9.03
C ASN A 49 1.34 1.52 8.60
N PHE A 50 1.58 0.31 9.12
CA PHE A 50 0.71 -0.83 8.87
C PHE A 50 -0.73 -0.53 9.31
N TRP A 51 -0.96 -0.04 10.54
CA TRP A 51 -2.29 0.26 11.01
C TRP A 51 -3.03 1.26 10.12
N ILE A 52 -2.35 2.33 9.73
CA ILE A 52 -2.93 3.40 8.91
C ILE A 52 -3.30 2.87 7.52
N PHE A 53 -2.34 2.24 6.82
CA PHE A 53 -2.58 1.76 5.46
C PHE A 53 -3.48 0.52 5.41
N ASN A 54 -3.45 -0.33 6.43
CA ASN A 54 -4.37 -1.45 6.56
C ASN A 54 -5.82 -0.97 6.71
N PHE A 55 -6.06 -0.04 7.64
CA PHE A 55 -7.38 0.53 7.84
C PHE A 55 -7.88 1.25 6.56
N ALA A 56 -7.05 2.10 5.97
CA ALA A 56 -7.42 2.84 4.76
C ALA A 56 -7.69 1.89 3.57
N ALA A 57 -6.88 0.85 3.39
CA ALA A 57 -7.09 -0.13 2.31
C ALA A 57 -8.40 -0.91 2.48
N ILE A 58 -8.73 -1.35 3.71
CA ILE A 58 -10.02 -2.01 4.00
C ILE A 58 -11.18 -1.03 3.81
N ALA A 59 -11.03 0.22 4.25
CA ALA A 59 -12.03 1.25 4.03
C ALA A 59 -12.27 1.51 2.52
N ILE A 60 -11.21 1.58 1.71
CA ILE A 60 -11.32 1.69 0.25
C ILE A 60 -12.05 0.47 -0.33
N LEU A 61 -11.71 -0.74 0.11
CA LEU A 61 -12.34 -1.97 -0.36
C LEU A 61 -13.87 -1.96 -0.17
N VAL A 62 -14.32 -1.47 0.98
CA VAL A 62 -15.76 -1.54 1.35
C VAL A 62 -16.50 -0.27 0.95
N LEU A 63 -15.90 0.89 1.09
CA LEU A 63 -16.62 2.18 0.95
C LEU A 63 -16.44 2.85 -0.42
N ALA A 64 -15.42 2.48 -1.23
CA ALA A 64 -15.17 3.18 -2.47
C ALA A 64 -16.30 3.03 -3.48
N SER A 65 -16.88 1.83 -3.64
CA SER A 65 -17.98 1.60 -4.57
C SER A 65 -19.27 2.34 -4.18
N PRO A 66 -19.75 2.26 -2.92
CA PRO A 66 -20.89 3.06 -2.46
C PRO A 66 -20.67 4.56 -2.61
N PHE A 67 -19.48 5.04 -2.28
CA PHE A 67 -19.16 6.45 -2.45
C PHE A 67 -19.20 6.87 -3.92
N VAL A 68 -18.65 6.07 -4.84
CA VAL A 68 -18.69 6.37 -6.28
C VAL A 68 -20.11 6.34 -6.80
N SER A 69 -20.93 5.37 -6.38
CA SER A 69 -22.36 5.31 -6.72
C SER A 69 -23.10 6.57 -6.28
N LEU A 70 -22.91 6.99 -5.03
CA LEU A 70 -23.56 8.17 -4.46
C LEU A 70 -23.12 9.48 -5.11
N ALA A 71 -21.79 9.63 -5.35
CA ALA A 71 -21.21 10.89 -5.81
C ALA A 71 -21.25 11.07 -7.34
N PHE A 72 -21.18 9.96 -8.09
CA PHE A 72 -21.02 9.98 -9.56
C PHE A 72 -22.09 9.18 -10.30
N GLY A 73 -22.83 8.33 -9.61
CA GLY A 73 -23.86 7.45 -10.15
C GLY A 73 -23.37 6.01 -10.41
N ASP A 74 -24.34 5.09 -10.50
CA ASP A 74 -24.11 3.65 -10.60
C ASP A 74 -23.31 3.21 -11.83
N ASN A 75 -23.42 3.96 -12.92
CA ASN A 75 -22.70 3.68 -14.18
C ASN A 75 -21.18 3.76 -14.04
N PHE A 76 -20.67 4.38 -12.98
CA PHE A 76 -19.26 4.55 -12.72
C PHE A 76 -18.69 3.54 -11.70
N VAL A 77 -19.54 2.67 -11.16
CA VAL A 77 -19.13 1.63 -10.22
C VAL A 77 -18.36 0.53 -10.95
N LEU A 78 -17.16 0.21 -10.44
CA LEU A 78 -16.32 -0.84 -11.01
C LEU A 78 -16.71 -2.22 -10.45
N ALA A 79 -16.44 -3.26 -11.25
CA ALA A 79 -16.60 -4.63 -10.79
C ALA A 79 -15.74 -4.91 -9.55
N PHE A 80 -16.27 -5.65 -8.58
CA PHE A 80 -15.65 -5.91 -7.29
C PHE A 80 -14.20 -6.44 -7.37
N PRO A 81 -13.83 -7.35 -8.31
CA PRO A 81 -12.42 -7.77 -8.46
C PRO A 81 -11.46 -6.61 -8.75
N VAL A 82 -11.92 -5.58 -9.48
CA VAL A 82 -11.10 -4.39 -9.77
C VAL A 82 -10.89 -3.57 -8.50
N VAL A 83 -11.93 -3.45 -7.66
CA VAL A 83 -11.84 -2.75 -6.37
C VAL A 83 -10.88 -3.46 -5.41
N ILE A 84 -10.89 -4.81 -5.40
CA ILE A 84 -9.90 -5.61 -4.65
C ILE A 84 -8.47 -5.26 -5.11
N MET A 85 -8.23 -5.19 -6.43
CA MET A 85 -6.91 -4.83 -6.95
C MET A 85 -6.50 -3.40 -6.59
N ILE A 86 -7.44 -2.45 -6.57
CA ILE A 86 -7.18 -1.08 -6.12
C ILE A 86 -6.76 -1.06 -4.65
N SER A 87 -7.50 -1.74 -3.78
CA SER A 87 -7.20 -1.85 -2.34
C SER A 87 -5.84 -2.52 -2.09
N LEU A 88 -5.55 -3.63 -2.77
CA LEU A 88 -4.27 -4.35 -2.67
C LEU A 88 -3.09 -3.49 -3.13
N ASN A 89 -3.22 -2.77 -4.24
CA ASN A 89 -2.18 -1.85 -4.72
C ASN A 89 -1.96 -0.70 -3.73
N PHE A 90 -3.03 -0.14 -3.17
CA PHE A 90 -2.95 0.90 -2.16
C PHE A 90 -2.20 0.41 -0.92
N TYR A 91 -2.55 -0.77 -0.39
CA TYR A 91 -1.87 -1.40 0.73
C TYR A 91 -0.39 -1.67 0.42
N ALA A 92 -0.11 -2.34 -0.70
CA ALA A 92 1.25 -2.72 -1.08
C ALA A 92 2.17 -1.50 -1.24
N THR A 93 1.67 -0.43 -1.88
CA THR A 93 2.42 0.82 -2.04
C THR A 93 2.60 1.54 -0.70
N GLY A 94 1.56 1.59 0.12
CA GLY A 94 1.59 2.24 1.41
C GLY A 94 2.56 1.58 2.39
N MET A 95 2.67 0.25 2.39
CA MET A 95 3.59 -0.47 3.26
C MET A 95 5.07 -0.18 2.98
N ARG A 96 5.41 0.36 1.81
CA ARG A 96 6.77 0.79 1.45
C ARG A 96 7.16 2.12 2.10
N GLN A 97 6.19 2.91 2.56
CA GLN A 97 6.41 4.29 3.01
C GLN A 97 7.45 4.39 4.14
N THR A 98 7.43 3.48 5.10
CA THR A 98 8.44 3.45 6.17
C THR A 98 9.85 3.23 5.64
N CYS A 99 10.03 2.28 4.71
CA CYS A 99 11.35 2.06 4.09
C CYS A 99 11.82 3.29 3.31
N ILE A 100 10.94 3.94 2.57
CA ILE A 100 11.24 5.17 1.80
C ILE A 100 11.65 6.30 2.75
N THR A 101 10.91 6.51 3.85
CA THR A 101 11.19 7.52 4.86
C THR A 101 12.58 7.33 5.47
N PHE A 102 12.90 6.11 5.92
CA PHE A 102 14.22 5.83 6.50
C PHE A 102 15.35 5.90 5.46
N LYS A 103 15.14 5.43 4.23
CA LYS A 103 16.14 5.59 3.16
C LYS A 103 16.44 7.05 2.88
N SER A 104 15.41 7.89 2.84
CA SER A 104 15.56 9.35 2.67
C SER A 104 16.35 9.96 3.83
N ALA A 105 16.04 9.59 5.07
CA ALA A 105 16.74 10.07 6.27
C ALA A 105 18.21 9.64 6.31
N TYR A 106 18.53 8.42 5.85
CA TYR A 106 19.90 7.92 5.73
C TYR A 106 20.66 8.46 4.51
N GLY A 107 19.98 9.17 3.58
CA GLY A 107 20.57 9.60 2.31
C GLY A 107 20.87 8.46 1.33
N ILE A 108 20.22 7.29 1.50
CA ILE A 108 20.47 6.08 0.71
C ILE A 108 19.49 6.06 -0.51
N LEU A 109 19.65 7.03 -1.43
CA LEU A 109 18.78 7.13 -2.60
C LEU A 109 19.46 6.62 -3.88
N ILE A 110 20.76 6.74 -3.97
CA ILE A 110 21.54 6.38 -5.16
C ILE A 110 21.68 4.85 -5.28
N GLN A 111 21.73 4.15 -4.15
CA GLN A 111 22.03 2.72 -4.06
C GLN A 111 20.97 1.82 -4.71
N ASP A 112 19.77 2.33 -4.89
CA ASP A 112 18.67 1.58 -5.53
C ASP A 112 18.01 2.32 -6.72
N VAL A 113 18.70 3.29 -7.29
CA VAL A 113 18.16 4.07 -8.43
C VAL A 113 17.73 3.17 -9.59
N HIS A 114 18.48 2.10 -9.85
CA HIS A 114 18.17 1.13 -10.90
C HIS A 114 16.83 0.40 -10.64
N LYS A 115 16.39 0.29 -9.38
CA LYS A 115 15.11 -0.31 -9.03
C LYS A 115 13.94 0.38 -9.75
N ALA A 116 13.94 1.71 -9.79
CA ALA A 116 12.86 2.47 -10.41
C ALA A 116 12.71 2.14 -11.91
N TYR A 117 13.82 2.01 -12.61
CA TYR A 117 13.81 1.62 -14.03
C TYR A 117 13.32 0.19 -14.22
N ILE A 118 13.81 -0.76 -13.41
CA ILE A 118 13.39 -2.18 -13.48
C ILE A 118 11.90 -2.31 -13.15
N GLU A 119 11.44 -1.64 -12.08
CA GLU A 119 10.03 -1.64 -11.66
C GLU A 119 9.14 -1.07 -12.78
N ALA A 120 9.54 0.04 -13.40
CA ALA A 120 8.80 0.65 -14.50
C ALA A 120 8.73 -0.26 -15.75
N ILE A 121 9.85 -0.89 -16.13
CA ILE A 121 9.89 -1.81 -17.28
C ILE A 121 9.02 -3.04 -17.01
N VAL A 122 9.15 -3.66 -15.84
CA VAL A 122 8.34 -4.83 -15.45
C VAL A 122 6.86 -4.46 -15.43
N ASN A 123 6.50 -3.31 -14.84
CA ASN A 123 5.12 -2.84 -14.82
C ASN A 123 4.58 -2.64 -16.25
N LEU A 124 5.32 -1.94 -17.08
CA LEU A 124 4.89 -1.67 -18.47
C LEU A 124 4.68 -2.96 -19.25
N VAL A 125 5.67 -3.86 -19.26
CA VAL A 125 5.60 -5.11 -20.01
C VAL A 125 4.45 -5.99 -19.53
N VAL A 126 4.36 -6.21 -18.21
CA VAL A 126 3.31 -7.07 -17.65
C VAL A 126 1.93 -6.45 -17.83
N SER A 127 1.78 -5.14 -17.66
CA SER A 127 0.51 -4.45 -17.87
C SER A 127 0.04 -4.50 -19.34
N ILE A 128 0.94 -4.34 -20.31
CA ILE A 128 0.60 -4.45 -21.74
C ILE A 128 0.11 -5.86 -22.08
N ILE A 129 0.76 -6.89 -21.55
CA ILE A 129 0.35 -8.29 -21.79
C ILE A 129 -1.01 -8.58 -21.15
N LEU A 130 -1.21 -8.14 -19.91
CA LEU A 130 -2.41 -8.47 -19.14
C LEU A 130 -3.63 -7.63 -19.55
N VAL A 131 -3.43 -6.37 -19.96
CA VAL A 131 -4.55 -5.51 -20.37
C VAL A 131 -5.31 -6.07 -21.58
N GLN A 132 -4.63 -6.73 -22.49
CA GLN A 132 -5.24 -7.34 -23.68
C GLN A 132 -6.24 -8.45 -23.34
N LYS A 133 -6.06 -9.13 -22.20
CA LYS A 133 -6.92 -10.24 -21.76
C LYS A 133 -7.89 -9.86 -20.65
N MET A 134 -7.49 -8.95 -19.78
CA MET A 134 -8.18 -8.67 -18.52
C MET A 134 -8.56 -7.19 -18.34
N GLY A 135 -8.34 -6.35 -19.37
CA GLY A 135 -8.67 -4.93 -19.30
C GLY A 135 -7.99 -4.22 -18.13
N ILE A 136 -8.71 -3.37 -17.42
CA ILE A 136 -8.21 -2.57 -16.30
C ILE A 136 -7.72 -3.42 -15.12
N PHE A 137 -8.34 -4.57 -14.88
CA PHE A 137 -7.88 -5.53 -13.87
C PHE A 137 -6.45 -5.99 -14.17
N GLY A 138 -6.13 -6.24 -15.46
CA GLY A 138 -4.80 -6.63 -15.88
C GLY A 138 -3.75 -5.55 -15.65
N VAL A 139 -4.08 -4.28 -15.84
CA VAL A 139 -3.18 -3.14 -15.55
C VAL A 139 -2.86 -3.07 -14.06
N LEU A 140 -3.87 -3.18 -13.21
CA LEU A 140 -3.70 -3.15 -11.75
C LEU A 140 -2.92 -4.37 -11.23
N LEU A 141 -3.15 -5.53 -11.84
CA LEU A 141 -2.39 -6.74 -11.53
C LEU A 141 -0.93 -6.60 -11.96
N GLY A 142 -0.66 -5.99 -13.11
CA GLY A 142 0.70 -5.68 -13.56
C GLY A 142 1.45 -4.76 -12.60
N THR A 143 0.78 -3.75 -12.06
CA THR A 143 1.32 -2.86 -11.03
C THR A 143 1.63 -3.62 -9.74
N LEU A 144 0.74 -4.50 -9.29
CA LEU A 144 0.95 -5.33 -8.11
C LEU A 144 2.13 -6.29 -8.29
N ILE A 145 2.21 -6.94 -9.45
CA ILE A 145 3.31 -7.86 -9.78
C ILE A 145 4.65 -7.10 -9.80
N SER A 146 4.75 -5.95 -10.45
CA SER A 146 6.00 -5.17 -10.48
C SER A 146 6.43 -4.72 -9.08
N ASN A 147 5.50 -4.30 -8.24
CA ASN A 147 5.76 -3.92 -6.86
C ASN A 147 6.37 -5.09 -6.07
N TYR A 148 5.72 -6.27 -6.10
CA TYR A 148 6.19 -7.44 -5.37
C TYR A 148 7.41 -8.13 -6.00
N ALA A 149 7.57 -8.08 -7.32
CA ALA A 149 8.73 -8.67 -7.98
C ALA A 149 10.02 -7.83 -7.78
N VAL A 150 9.90 -6.52 -7.68
CA VAL A 150 11.05 -5.60 -7.70
C VAL A 150 11.17 -4.82 -6.39
N ALA A 151 10.26 -3.90 -6.13
CA ALA A 151 10.38 -2.94 -5.04
C ALA A 151 10.37 -3.61 -3.65
N PHE A 152 9.48 -4.56 -3.45
CA PHE A 152 9.33 -5.31 -2.20
C PHE A 152 10.63 -5.97 -1.72
N TRP A 153 11.47 -6.43 -2.66
CA TRP A 153 12.73 -7.07 -2.31
C TRP A 153 13.89 -6.10 -2.21
N ILE A 154 13.96 -5.13 -3.11
CA ILE A 154 15.13 -4.27 -3.23
C ILE A 154 15.14 -3.20 -2.14
N GLU A 155 14.05 -2.49 -1.89
CA GLU A 155 13.99 -1.38 -0.94
C GLU A 155 14.41 -1.76 0.49
N PRO A 156 13.82 -2.82 1.10
CA PRO A 156 14.24 -3.21 2.45
C PRO A 156 15.68 -3.72 2.49
N ARG A 157 16.11 -4.46 1.44
CA ARG A 157 17.50 -4.97 1.40
C ARG A 157 18.51 -3.84 1.34
N VAL A 158 18.24 -2.81 0.55
CA VAL A 158 19.10 -1.63 0.46
C VAL A 158 19.15 -0.89 1.80
N LEU A 159 17.98 -0.61 2.41
CA LEU A 159 17.90 0.05 3.70
C LEU A 159 18.63 -0.74 4.80
N PHE A 160 18.36 -2.03 4.91
CA PHE A 160 18.97 -2.85 5.96
C PHE A 160 20.47 -3.09 5.74
N LYS A 161 20.93 -3.19 4.48
CA LYS A 161 22.33 -3.35 4.14
C LYS A 161 23.16 -2.10 4.41
N TYR A 162 22.68 -0.94 3.93
CA TYR A 162 23.47 0.30 3.95
C TYR A 162 23.12 1.21 5.14
N GLY A 163 21.87 1.18 5.63
CA GLY A 163 21.43 1.95 6.78
C GLY A 163 21.69 1.23 8.10
N PHE A 164 20.95 0.17 8.36
CA PHE A 164 21.00 -0.56 9.65
C PHE A 164 22.17 -1.55 9.78
N LYS A 165 22.81 -1.95 8.67
CA LYS A 165 23.84 -3.00 8.61
C LYS A 165 23.38 -4.33 9.25
N LYS A 166 22.12 -4.70 9.03
CA LYS A 166 21.46 -5.88 9.61
C LYS A 166 20.78 -6.73 8.54
N LYS A 167 20.37 -7.96 8.92
CA LYS A 167 19.61 -8.85 8.04
C LYS A 167 18.15 -8.40 7.92
N THR A 168 17.54 -8.61 6.76
CA THR A 168 16.15 -8.26 6.45
C THR A 168 15.12 -9.30 6.90
N THR A 169 15.55 -10.41 7.48
CA THR A 169 14.66 -11.55 7.81
C THR A 169 13.49 -11.12 8.71
N LYS A 170 13.77 -10.32 9.76
CA LYS A 170 12.75 -9.80 10.67
C LYS A 170 11.74 -8.92 9.94
N TYR A 171 12.19 -8.06 9.02
CA TYR A 171 11.32 -7.21 8.22
C TYR A 171 10.33 -8.03 7.39
N PHE A 172 10.81 -9.01 6.64
CA PHE A 172 9.92 -9.85 5.81
C PHE A 172 8.97 -10.70 6.64
N GLY A 173 9.41 -11.24 7.79
CA GLY A 173 8.53 -11.94 8.72
C GLY A 173 7.41 -11.05 9.26
N THR A 174 7.74 -9.81 9.66
CA THR A 174 6.75 -8.80 10.10
C THR A 174 5.80 -8.40 8.97
N TYR A 175 6.34 -8.17 7.76
CA TYR A 175 5.50 -7.86 6.59
C TYR A 175 4.49 -8.97 6.30
N PHE A 176 4.93 -10.22 6.33
CA PHE A 176 4.04 -11.35 6.08
C PHE A 176 2.93 -11.45 7.12
N LEU A 177 3.25 -11.22 8.40
CA LEU A 177 2.25 -11.16 9.47
C LEU A 177 1.23 -10.03 9.21
N PHE A 178 1.71 -8.84 8.84
CA PHE A 178 0.86 -7.71 8.51
C PHE A 178 -0.04 -7.99 7.29
N MET A 179 0.50 -8.64 6.27
CA MET A 179 -0.29 -9.04 5.10
C MET A 179 -1.38 -10.06 5.46
N LEU A 180 -1.09 -11.03 6.32
CA LEU A 180 -2.10 -11.96 6.83
C LEU A 180 -3.20 -11.24 7.61
N THR A 181 -2.82 -10.26 8.43
CA THR A 181 -3.78 -9.42 9.18
C THR A 181 -4.67 -8.60 8.23
N TYR A 182 -4.08 -8.04 7.15
CA TYR A 182 -4.84 -7.33 6.13
C TYR A 182 -5.87 -8.25 5.45
N VAL A 183 -5.45 -9.42 5.00
CA VAL A 183 -6.34 -10.40 4.35
C VAL A 183 -7.44 -10.85 5.30
N ALA A 184 -7.11 -11.19 6.54
CA ALA A 184 -8.09 -11.58 7.55
C ALA A 184 -9.09 -10.45 7.85
N GLY A 185 -8.62 -9.22 8.02
CA GLY A 185 -9.45 -8.04 8.23
C GLY A 185 -10.37 -7.77 7.05
N ALA A 186 -9.87 -7.85 5.81
CA ALA A 186 -10.67 -7.68 4.60
C ALA A 186 -11.77 -8.76 4.49
N LEU A 187 -11.44 -10.03 4.75
CA LEU A 187 -12.41 -11.12 4.74
C LEU A 187 -13.46 -10.98 5.84
N MET A 188 -13.06 -10.63 7.06
CA MET A 188 -13.99 -10.41 8.17
C MET A 188 -14.93 -9.25 7.89
N THR A 189 -14.42 -8.14 7.36
CA THR A 189 -15.24 -6.98 7.02
C THR A 189 -16.22 -7.30 5.88
N TYR A 190 -15.76 -8.02 4.86
CA TYR A 190 -16.64 -8.47 3.77
C TYR A 190 -17.74 -9.41 4.28
N TRP A 191 -17.37 -10.37 5.13
CA TRP A 191 -18.33 -11.31 5.73
C TRP A 191 -19.34 -10.61 6.65
N SER A 192 -18.89 -9.70 7.53
CA SER A 192 -19.78 -8.94 8.40
C SER A 192 -20.73 -8.02 7.59
N ALA A 193 -20.23 -7.40 6.52
CA ALA A 193 -21.05 -6.61 5.62
C ALA A 193 -22.13 -7.46 4.92
N SER A 194 -21.84 -8.72 4.59
CA SER A 194 -22.84 -9.63 3.99
C SER A 194 -23.93 -10.10 4.98
N LEU A 195 -23.66 -10.06 6.29
CA LEU A 195 -24.63 -10.44 7.33
C LEU A 195 -25.57 -9.29 7.73
N VAL A 196 -25.14 -8.06 7.53
CA VAL A 196 -25.91 -6.89 7.90
C VAL A 196 -26.68 -6.40 6.68
N SER A 197 -27.92 -6.88 6.53
CA SER A 197 -28.92 -6.31 5.60
C SER A 197 -29.31 -4.92 6.12
N ILE A 198 -28.48 -3.92 5.86
CA ILE A 198 -28.79 -2.54 6.24
C ILE A 198 -29.69 -1.96 5.16
N THR A 199 -30.98 -1.92 5.44
CA THR A 199 -31.95 -1.09 4.70
C THR A 199 -31.62 0.38 4.97
N GLY A 200 -30.88 1.00 4.08
CA GLY A 200 -30.42 2.38 4.20
C GLY A 200 -29.25 2.64 3.26
N VAL A 201 -28.57 3.76 3.42
CA VAL A 201 -27.43 4.20 2.58
C VAL A 201 -26.33 3.12 2.41
N PHE A 202 -26.23 2.18 3.35
CA PHE A 202 -25.31 1.04 3.30
C PHE A 202 -25.89 -0.25 2.72
N GLY A 203 -27.22 -0.40 2.63
CA GLY A 203 -27.88 -1.59 2.03
C GLY A 203 -27.60 -1.75 0.54
N PHE A 204 -27.20 -0.68 -0.10
CA PHE A 204 -26.84 -0.63 -1.52
C PHE A 204 -25.52 -1.37 -1.83
N VAL A 205 -24.70 -1.66 -0.83
CA VAL A 205 -23.37 -2.29 -0.99
C VAL A 205 -23.45 -3.81 -1.13
N ILE A 206 -24.51 -4.44 -0.66
CA ILE A 206 -24.55 -5.90 -0.39
C ILE A 206 -25.45 -6.64 -1.37
N ASP A 207 -26.40 -5.97 -2.02
CA ASP A 207 -27.42 -6.61 -2.87
C ASP A 207 -27.06 -6.68 -4.38
N ARG A 208 -25.77 -6.56 -4.75
CA ARG A 208 -25.36 -6.74 -6.15
C ARG A 208 -24.01 -7.46 -6.29
#